data_4541758c05f4fde826f48f7ca6ce4194
#
_entry.id   4541758c05f4fde826f48f7ca6ce4194
#
_cell.length_a   1.000
_cell.length_b   1.000
_cell.length_c   1.000
_cell.angle_alpha   90.00
_cell.angle_beta   90.00
_cell.angle_gamma   90.00
#
_symmetry.space_group_name_H-M   'P 1'
#
loop_
_entity.id
_entity.type
_entity.pdbx_description
1 polymer ?
#
loop_
_entity_poly.entity_id
_entity_poly.type
_entity_poly.pdbx_seq_one_letter_code
_entity_poly.pdbx_strand_id
1 'polypeptide(L)'
;MARPPDSGKLNLAKAFARVQTEMLAQLSTGTMFEHPSAAGTASEQCWLQLFERYLPKRYRAAPAFVIDSRGRRSRQIDLAIFDNLYSPLLFPHESGLHVAAESVYAVFEVKPFFSGHHIRYAAEKAASVRALKRTSVSLLAGGKKSSAIEPRPILAGLLATTSDWPASKFEKSLRATLSLIKPSERLDIGCALDRGSFEYNGTLKISPPERALAFFFLRLADRLRACGTAPAADLNAYLDGMDNEA
;
A
#
# COMPACT_ATOMS: atom_id res chain seq x y z
N MET A 1 19.45 21.79 -43.16
CA MET A 1 19.34 22.28 -41.78
C MET A 1 18.60 21.26 -40.94
N ALA A 2 19.27 20.55 -40.05
CA ALA A 2 18.66 19.58 -39.19
C ALA A 2 17.89 20.34 -38.08
N ARG A 3 16.66 19.92 -37.81
CA ARG A 3 15.82 20.43 -36.70
C ARG A 3 16.57 20.24 -35.39
N PRO A 4 16.67 21.25 -34.49
CA PRO A 4 17.29 21.06 -33.21
C PRO A 4 16.54 19.97 -32.46
N PRO A 5 17.21 19.15 -31.63
CA PRO A 5 16.55 18.11 -30.84
C PRO A 5 15.50 18.75 -29.94
N ASP A 6 14.33 18.14 -29.98
CA ASP A 6 13.15 18.52 -29.22
C ASP A 6 13.54 18.84 -27.77
N SER A 7 13.27 20.06 -27.35
CA SER A 7 13.61 20.57 -26.02
C SER A 7 12.93 19.68 -25.00
N GLY A 8 13.71 18.83 -24.34
CA GLY A 8 13.36 17.67 -23.51
C GLY A 8 12.30 17.90 -22.43
N LYS A 9 11.07 18.13 -22.82
CA LYS A 9 9.92 18.06 -21.94
C LYS A 9 9.54 16.59 -21.76
N LEU A 10 9.87 16.03 -20.61
CA LEU A 10 9.38 14.70 -20.23
C LEU A 10 7.83 14.75 -20.17
N ASN A 11 7.19 13.96 -21.03
CA ASN A 11 5.75 13.75 -20.96
C ASN A 11 5.43 12.68 -19.90
N LEU A 12 5.21 13.11 -18.64
CA LEU A 12 4.99 12.23 -17.52
C LEU A 12 3.76 11.30 -17.73
N ALA A 13 2.72 11.80 -18.38
CA ALA A 13 1.53 10.98 -18.69
C ALA A 13 1.88 9.81 -19.61
N LYS A 14 2.67 10.06 -20.68
CA LYS A 14 3.16 9.00 -21.59
C LYS A 14 4.10 8.03 -20.87
N ALA A 15 4.94 8.52 -19.96
CA ALA A 15 5.84 7.67 -19.19
C ALA A 15 5.05 6.69 -18.30
N PHE A 16 4.08 7.15 -17.54
CA PHE A 16 3.22 6.29 -16.73
C PHE A 16 2.34 5.34 -17.56
N ALA A 17 1.80 5.80 -18.68
CA ALA A 17 1.03 4.94 -19.58
C ALA A 17 1.88 3.78 -20.14
N ARG A 18 3.16 4.03 -20.45
CA ARG A 18 4.10 2.98 -20.86
C ARG A 18 4.35 1.97 -19.74
N VAL A 19 4.63 2.43 -18.53
CA VAL A 19 4.81 1.54 -17.36
C VAL A 19 3.55 0.70 -17.12
N GLN A 20 2.36 1.30 -17.21
CA GLN A 20 1.09 0.58 -17.08
C GLN A 20 0.95 -0.50 -18.15
N THR A 21 1.29 -0.21 -19.41
CA THR A 21 1.28 -1.19 -20.50
C THR A 21 2.27 -2.32 -20.27
N GLU A 22 3.48 -2.02 -19.80
CA GLU A 22 4.51 -3.02 -19.49
C GLU A 22 4.03 -3.95 -18.36
N MET A 23 3.43 -3.40 -17.29
CA MET A 23 2.85 -4.20 -16.20
C MET A 23 1.70 -5.09 -16.68
N LEU A 24 0.79 -4.56 -17.51
CA LEU A 24 -0.34 -5.34 -18.06
C LEU A 24 0.18 -6.49 -18.94
N ALA A 25 1.19 -6.26 -19.79
CA ALA A 25 1.80 -7.29 -20.62
C ALA A 25 2.45 -8.38 -19.75
N GLN A 26 3.23 -7.99 -18.74
CA GLN A 26 3.88 -8.92 -17.82
C GLN A 26 2.87 -9.80 -17.06
N LEU A 27 1.80 -9.20 -16.56
CA LEU A 27 0.75 -9.91 -15.81
C LEU A 27 -0.11 -10.82 -16.71
N SER A 28 -0.34 -10.45 -17.97
CA SER A 28 -1.08 -11.30 -18.92
C SER A 28 -0.28 -12.54 -19.33
N THR A 29 1.04 -12.44 -19.43
CA THR A 29 1.91 -13.58 -19.76
C THR A 29 1.96 -14.59 -18.62
N GLY A 30 2.01 -14.14 -17.36
CA GLY A 30 2.02 -15.01 -16.18
C GLY A 30 0.76 -15.89 -16.08
N THR A 31 -0.39 -15.41 -16.51
CA THR A 31 -1.64 -16.18 -16.47
C THR A 31 -1.73 -17.28 -17.54
N MET A 32 -0.90 -17.26 -18.55
CA MET A 32 -0.95 -18.25 -19.67
C MET A 32 -0.25 -19.59 -19.34
N PHE A 33 0.71 -19.58 -18.42
CA PHE A 33 1.61 -20.73 -18.21
C PHE A 33 1.67 -21.26 -16.78
N GLU A 34 1.01 -20.63 -15.83
CA GLU A 34 1.19 -20.93 -14.41
C GLU A 34 -0.08 -21.39 -13.69
N HIS A 35 0.11 -22.21 -12.65
CA HIS A 35 -0.94 -22.53 -11.70
C HIS A 35 -1.47 -21.27 -11.01
N PRO A 36 -2.73 -21.23 -10.56
CA PRO A 36 -3.35 -20.06 -9.94
C PRO A 36 -2.56 -19.44 -8.77
N SER A 37 -1.81 -20.27 -8.02
CA SER A 37 -0.93 -19.80 -6.94
C SER A 37 0.30 -19.02 -7.45
N ALA A 38 0.87 -19.46 -8.57
CA ALA A 38 2.03 -18.80 -9.19
C ALA A 38 1.63 -17.45 -9.82
N ALA A 39 0.45 -17.37 -10.42
CA ALA A 39 -0.10 -16.11 -10.95
C ALA A 39 -0.35 -15.07 -9.85
N GLY A 40 -0.79 -15.48 -8.65
CA GLY A 40 -0.90 -14.60 -7.48
C GLY A 40 0.45 -14.02 -7.08
N THR A 41 1.47 -14.87 -6.92
CA THR A 41 2.84 -14.47 -6.59
C THR A 41 3.43 -13.55 -7.66
N ALA A 42 3.22 -13.81 -8.95
CA ALA A 42 3.68 -12.95 -10.04
C ALA A 42 3.05 -11.55 -9.97
N SER A 43 1.76 -11.45 -9.64
CA SER A 43 1.07 -10.18 -9.46
C SER A 43 1.64 -9.38 -8.28
N GLU A 44 1.87 -10.01 -7.14
CA GLU A 44 2.49 -9.39 -5.98
C GLU A 44 3.90 -8.87 -6.31
N GLN A 45 4.72 -9.67 -6.97
CA GLN A 45 6.07 -9.29 -7.39
C GLN A 45 6.08 -8.11 -8.36
N CYS A 46 5.17 -8.06 -9.32
CA CYS A 46 5.05 -6.94 -10.25
C CYS A 46 4.77 -5.61 -9.52
N TRP A 47 3.86 -5.61 -8.56
CA TRP A 47 3.58 -4.44 -7.73
C TRP A 47 4.75 -4.07 -6.81
N LEU A 48 5.42 -5.05 -6.20
CA LEU A 48 6.61 -4.81 -5.36
C LEU A 48 7.73 -4.15 -6.17
N GLN A 49 8.01 -4.64 -7.37
CA GLN A 49 9.02 -4.06 -8.27
C GLN A 49 8.67 -2.61 -8.67
N LEU A 50 7.38 -2.30 -8.91
CA LEU A 50 6.94 -0.93 -9.15
C LEU A 50 7.29 -0.03 -7.96
N PHE A 51 6.96 -0.44 -6.74
CA PHE A 51 7.23 0.37 -5.55
C PHE A 51 8.72 0.50 -5.26
N GLU A 52 9.49 -0.57 -5.41
CA GLU A 52 10.95 -0.54 -5.24
C GLU A 52 11.62 0.43 -6.21
N ARG A 53 11.14 0.46 -7.46
CA ARG A 53 11.69 1.30 -8.52
C ARG A 53 11.34 2.79 -8.36
N TYR A 54 10.13 3.11 -7.91
CA TYR A 54 9.60 4.47 -7.99
C TYR A 54 9.35 5.16 -6.65
N LEU A 55 9.24 4.44 -5.54
CA LEU A 55 9.14 5.09 -4.23
C LEU A 55 10.50 5.62 -3.77
N PRO A 56 10.52 6.76 -3.05
CA PRO A 56 11.72 7.23 -2.36
C PRO A 56 12.29 6.16 -1.42
N LYS A 57 13.60 6.06 -1.31
CA LYS A 57 14.34 5.03 -0.52
C LYS A 57 13.99 4.97 0.97
N ARG A 58 13.36 6.02 1.51
CA ARG A 58 12.84 5.98 2.88
C ARG A 58 11.66 5.00 3.04
N TYR A 59 10.95 4.68 1.97
CA TYR A 59 9.86 3.72 1.98
C TYR A 59 10.36 2.37 1.49
N ARG A 60 10.03 1.33 2.22
CA ARG A 60 10.22 -0.05 1.80
C ARG A 60 8.87 -0.70 1.62
N ALA A 61 8.72 -1.47 0.56
CA ALA A 61 7.55 -2.31 0.31
C ALA A 61 7.95 -3.78 0.42
N ALA A 62 7.18 -4.57 1.17
CA ALA A 62 7.41 -6.00 1.30
C ALA A 62 6.12 -6.71 1.78
N PRO A 63 5.96 -8.02 1.51
CA PRO A 63 5.01 -8.85 2.23
C PRO A 63 5.38 -8.88 3.72
N ALA A 64 4.40 -8.69 4.61
CA ALA A 64 4.70 -8.61 6.03
C ALA A 64 3.53 -8.99 6.94
N PHE A 65 3.85 -9.33 8.15
CA PHE A 65 2.98 -9.28 9.31
C PHE A 65 3.27 -8.00 10.09
N VAL A 66 2.23 -7.30 10.52
CA VAL A 66 2.38 -6.12 11.37
C VAL A 66 2.17 -6.54 12.82
N ILE A 67 3.07 -6.12 13.70
CA ILE A 67 3.06 -6.46 15.14
C ILE A 67 2.95 -5.21 16.01
N ASP A 68 2.42 -5.35 17.21
CA ASP A 68 2.37 -4.27 18.18
C ASP A 68 3.10 -4.62 19.48
N SER A 69 3.28 -3.62 20.35
CA SER A 69 3.94 -3.76 21.66
C SER A 69 3.22 -4.66 22.67
N ARG A 70 2.06 -5.22 22.31
CA ARG A 70 1.30 -6.20 23.12
C ARG A 70 1.40 -7.62 22.58
N GLY A 71 2.35 -7.89 21.67
CA GLY A 71 2.50 -9.20 21.03
C GLY A 71 1.43 -9.51 19.97
N ARG A 72 0.43 -8.63 19.74
CA ARG A 72 -0.60 -8.89 18.74
C ARG A 72 -0.06 -8.76 17.34
N ARG A 73 -0.58 -9.58 16.43
CA ARG A 73 -0.17 -9.66 15.03
C ARG A 73 -1.37 -9.49 14.10
N SER A 74 -1.18 -8.76 12.99
CA SER A 74 -2.16 -8.68 11.91
C SER A 74 -2.28 -10.02 11.15
N ARG A 75 -3.25 -10.10 10.25
CA ARG A 75 -3.18 -11.07 9.14
C ARG A 75 -1.96 -10.77 8.27
N GLN A 76 -1.51 -11.75 7.48
CA GLN A 76 -0.46 -11.53 6.48
C GLN A 76 -0.92 -10.49 5.45
N ILE A 77 -0.08 -9.51 5.20
CA ILE A 77 -0.31 -8.44 4.23
C ILE A 77 0.54 -8.72 3.01
N ASP A 78 -0.08 -8.73 1.83
CA ASP A 78 0.61 -9.03 0.57
C ASP A 78 1.65 -7.95 0.23
N LEU A 79 1.35 -6.69 0.60
CA LEU A 79 2.25 -5.56 0.39
C LEU A 79 2.05 -4.50 1.48
N ALA A 80 3.00 -4.39 2.39
CA ALA A 80 3.08 -3.33 3.39
C ALA A 80 4.14 -2.30 2.97
N ILE A 81 3.79 -1.01 3.03
CA ILE A 81 4.75 0.11 2.87
C ILE A 81 5.06 0.67 4.24
N PHE A 82 6.33 0.66 4.60
CA PHE A 82 6.80 1.07 5.92
C PHE A 82 8.08 1.90 5.84
N ASP A 83 8.41 2.56 6.96
CA ASP A 83 9.61 3.39 7.07
C ASP A 83 10.87 2.51 7.03
N ASN A 84 11.78 2.79 6.11
CA ASN A 84 13.03 2.04 5.95
C ASN A 84 14.19 2.64 6.77
N LEU A 85 14.04 3.86 7.29
CA LEU A 85 15.10 4.58 7.99
C LEU A 85 14.93 4.54 9.52
N TYR A 86 13.69 4.63 9.99
CA TYR A 86 13.38 4.76 11.42
C TYR A 86 12.55 3.61 11.96
N SER A 87 12.49 2.48 11.25
CA SER A 87 11.81 1.28 11.73
C SER A 87 12.70 0.55 12.75
N PRO A 88 12.37 0.60 14.07
CA PRO A 88 13.25 0.05 15.09
C PRO A 88 13.25 -1.48 15.12
N LEU A 89 12.17 -2.10 14.65
CA LEU A 89 11.92 -3.53 14.75
C LEU A 89 11.51 -4.09 13.38
N LEU A 90 12.42 -4.82 12.76
CA LEU A 90 12.20 -5.62 11.56
C LEU A 90 12.69 -7.02 11.85
N PHE A 91 11.79 -7.98 12.00
CA PHE A 91 12.14 -9.37 12.27
C PHE A 91 11.89 -10.23 11.02
N PRO A 92 12.93 -10.62 10.29
CA PRO A 92 12.83 -11.69 9.32
C PRO A 92 12.67 -13.02 10.06
N HIS A 93 11.62 -13.76 9.72
CA HIS A 93 11.36 -15.10 10.24
C HIS A 93 10.97 -16.02 9.08
N GLU A 94 11.00 -17.31 9.24
CA GLU A 94 10.60 -18.29 8.21
C GLU A 94 9.15 -18.04 7.73
N SER A 95 8.27 -17.57 8.63
CA SER A 95 6.89 -17.20 8.28
C SER A 95 6.73 -15.89 7.53
N GLY A 96 7.80 -15.10 7.37
CA GLY A 96 7.80 -13.79 6.71
C GLY A 96 8.38 -12.65 7.56
N LEU A 97 8.35 -11.45 7.01
CA LEU A 97 8.82 -10.25 7.69
C LEU A 97 7.80 -9.76 8.72
N HIS A 98 8.25 -9.46 9.93
CA HIS A 98 7.44 -8.82 10.97
C HIS A 98 7.87 -7.36 11.13
N VAL A 99 6.91 -6.43 11.09
CA VAL A 99 7.15 -4.98 11.10
C VAL A 99 6.34 -4.33 12.22
N ALA A 100 6.98 -3.45 13.00
CA ALA A 100 6.29 -2.68 14.04
C ALA A 100 5.18 -1.79 13.45
N ALA A 101 4.01 -1.78 14.06
CA ALA A 101 2.84 -1.05 13.59
C ALA A 101 3.08 0.46 13.45
N GLU A 102 3.96 1.03 14.26
CA GLU A 102 4.38 2.43 14.23
C GLU A 102 5.05 2.81 12.92
N SER A 103 5.77 1.87 12.30
CA SER A 103 6.54 2.08 11.07
C SER A 103 5.70 1.98 9.80
N VAL A 104 4.46 1.48 9.88
CA VAL A 104 3.63 1.18 8.70
C VAL A 104 2.86 2.40 8.25
N TYR A 105 2.99 2.75 6.98
CA TYR A 105 2.26 3.84 6.32
C TYR A 105 1.05 3.37 5.53
N ALA A 106 1.20 2.25 4.81
CA ALA A 106 0.13 1.73 3.96
C ALA A 106 0.17 0.21 3.88
N VAL A 107 -0.99 -0.40 3.66
CA VAL A 107 -1.13 -1.85 3.45
C VAL A 107 -2.04 -2.11 2.25
N PHE A 108 -1.62 -3.07 1.43
CA PHE A 108 -2.37 -3.45 0.24
C PHE A 108 -2.56 -4.95 0.18
N GLU A 109 -3.74 -5.33 -0.24
CA GLU A 109 -4.02 -6.64 -0.76
C GLU A 109 -3.80 -6.64 -2.27
N VAL A 110 -3.24 -7.71 -2.82
CA VAL A 110 -3.03 -7.89 -4.25
C VAL A 110 -3.92 -9.03 -4.72
N LYS A 111 -4.73 -8.79 -5.73
CA LYS A 111 -5.63 -9.78 -6.32
C LYS A 111 -5.60 -9.70 -7.84
N PRO A 112 -5.94 -10.79 -8.55
CA PRO A 112 -5.99 -10.75 -10.02
C PRO A 112 -6.98 -9.71 -10.54
N PHE A 113 -8.12 -9.52 -9.84
CA PHE A 113 -9.19 -8.61 -10.26
C PHE A 113 -9.93 -7.99 -9.07
N PHE A 114 -10.51 -6.82 -9.30
CA PHE A 114 -11.47 -6.22 -8.37
C PHE A 114 -12.79 -6.97 -8.43
N SER A 115 -13.32 -7.27 -7.26
CA SER A 115 -14.67 -7.80 -7.03
C SER A 115 -15.20 -7.31 -5.68
N GLY A 116 -16.50 -7.41 -5.47
CA GLY A 116 -17.07 -7.12 -4.16
C GLY A 116 -16.53 -8.02 -3.05
N HIS A 117 -16.16 -9.25 -3.36
CA HIS A 117 -15.51 -10.18 -2.42
C HIS A 117 -14.10 -9.73 -2.07
N HIS A 118 -13.26 -9.43 -3.06
CA HIS A 118 -11.86 -9.02 -2.83
C HIS A 118 -11.76 -7.68 -2.10
N ILE A 119 -12.69 -6.74 -2.35
CA ILE A 119 -12.75 -5.48 -1.62
C ILE A 119 -13.07 -5.72 -0.14
N ARG A 120 -14.04 -6.57 0.19
CA ARG A 120 -14.34 -6.91 1.59
C ARG A 120 -13.18 -7.62 2.27
N TYR A 121 -12.55 -8.55 1.58
CA TYR A 121 -11.38 -9.27 2.10
C TYR A 121 -10.20 -8.32 2.39
N ALA A 122 -9.89 -7.39 1.50
CA ALA A 122 -8.88 -6.36 1.71
C ALA A 122 -9.24 -5.43 2.88
N ALA A 123 -10.53 -5.09 3.02
CA ALA A 123 -11.06 -4.30 4.12
C ALA A 123 -10.87 -4.98 5.48
N GLU A 124 -11.12 -6.29 5.57
CA GLU A 124 -10.87 -7.08 6.79
C GLU A 124 -9.37 -7.13 7.14
N LYS A 125 -8.49 -7.28 6.15
CA LYS A 125 -7.04 -7.23 6.37
C LYS A 125 -6.61 -5.84 6.88
N ALA A 126 -7.13 -4.77 6.29
CA ALA A 126 -6.89 -3.41 6.75
C ALA A 126 -7.31 -3.20 8.21
N ALA A 127 -8.49 -3.72 8.59
CA ALA A 127 -8.96 -3.67 9.97
C ALA A 127 -8.02 -4.40 10.93
N SER A 128 -7.48 -5.56 10.55
CA SER A 128 -6.55 -6.32 11.39
C SER A 128 -5.28 -5.54 11.73
N VAL A 129 -4.80 -4.71 10.81
CA VAL A 129 -3.63 -3.84 11.03
C VAL A 129 -4.01 -2.61 11.87
N ARG A 130 -5.14 -1.97 11.57
CA ARG A 130 -5.59 -0.76 12.27
C ARG A 130 -6.00 -1.02 13.72
N ALA A 131 -6.34 -2.25 14.07
CA ALA A 131 -6.66 -2.67 15.43
C ALA A 131 -5.42 -2.80 16.34
N LEU A 132 -4.21 -2.78 15.76
CA LEU A 132 -2.98 -2.86 16.52
C LEU A 132 -2.70 -1.56 17.28
N LYS A 133 -2.15 -1.69 18.48
CA LYS A 133 -1.73 -0.54 19.29
C LYS A 133 -0.48 0.07 18.66
N ARG A 134 -0.50 1.38 18.41
CA ARG A 134 0.69 2.13 18.02
C ARG A 134 1.07 3.08 19.14
N THR A 135 2.33 3.00 19.54
CA THR A 135 2.91 3.87 20.56
C THR A 135 3.53 5.11 19.91
N SER A 136 3.83 6.11 20.71
CA SER A 136 4.62 7.26 20.26
C SER A 136 5.29 7.88 21.48
N VAL A 137 6.60 8.05 21.40
CA VAL A 137 7.38 8.70 22.45
C VAL A 137 8.06 9.97 21.95
N SER A 138 8.35 10.86 22.89
CA SER A 138 9.13 12.05 22.60
C SER A 138 10.59 11.68 22.33
N LEU A 139 11.18 12.29 21.32
CA LEU A 139 12.60 12.14 21.00
C LEU A 139 13.40 13.33 21.49
N LEU A 140 14.64 13.09 21.91
CA LEU A 140 15.64 14.14 22.14
C LEU A 140 16.38 14.39 20.83
N ALA A 141 16.16 15.54 20.21
CA ALA A 141 16.84 15.95 19.00
C ALA A 141 17.56 17.30 19.25
N GLY A 142 18.88 17.33 19.10
CA GLY A 142 19.68 18.55 19.31
C GLY A 142 19.55 19.15 20.73
N GLY A 143 19.41 18.29 21.77
CA GLY A 143 19.25 18.73 23.16
C GLY A 143 17.85 19.25 23.53
N LYS A 144 16.91 19.25 22.58
CA LYS A 144 15.50 19.61 22.81
C LYS A 144 14.60 18.39 22.76
N LYS A 145 13.68 18.27 23.70
CA LYS A 145 12.64 17.23 23.71
C LYS A 145 11.57 17.62 22.68
N SER A 146 11.39 16.78 21.65
CA SER A 146 10.28 16.92 20.71
C SER A 146 9.00 16.38 21.33
N SER A 147 7.84 16.89 20.93
CA SER A 147 6.56 16.27 21.29
C SER A 147 6.43 14.89 20.63
N ALA A 148 5.74 13.96 21.32
CA ALA A 148 5.33 12.72 20.69
C ALA A 148 4.44 13.02 19.46
N ILE A 149 4.69 12.35 18.34
CA ILE A 149 3.90 12.52 17.12
C ILE A 149 2.75 11.52 17.17
N GLU A 150 1.52 12.00 17.10
CA GLU A 150 0.36 11.12 17.06
C GLU A 150 0.39 10.25 15.80
N PRO A 151 0.24 8.90 15.91
CA PRO A 151 0.28 8.00 14.77
C PRO A 151 -0.86 8.28 13.79
N ARG A 152 -0.53 8.61 12.55
CA ARG A 152 -1.51 8.84 11.50
C ARG A 152 -2.22 7.55 11.09
N PRO A 153 -3.47 7.61 10.60
CA PRO A 153 -4.16 6.43 10.10
C PRO A 153 -3.35 5.72 9.02
N ILE A 154 -3.24 4.38 9.14
CA ILE A 154 -2.60 3.55 8.12
C ILE A 154 -3.51 3.51 6.89
N LEU A 155 -2.94 3.86 5.74
CA LEU A 155 -3.63 3.75 4.46
C LEU A 155 -3.89 2.29 4.12
N ALA A 156 -5.01 2.01 3.46
CA ALA A 156 -5.32 0.66 3.04
C ALA A 156 -5.87 0.65 1.61
N GLY A 157 -5.58 -0.42 0.88
CA GLY A 157 -6.03 -0.52 -0.49
C GLY A 157 -6.06 -1.91 -1.08
N LEU A 158 -6.57 -1.97 -2.31
CA LEU A 158 -6.58 -3.16 -3.15
C LEU A 158 -5.88 -2.85 -4.48
N LEU A 159 -5.00 -3.74 -4.90
CA LEU A 159 -4.27 -3.67 -6.17
C LEU A 159 -4.66 -4.87 -7.03
N ALA A 160 -4.94 -4.62 -8.30
CA ALA A 160 -5.30 -5.66 -9.24
C ALA A 160 -4.93 -5.31 -10.68
N THR A 161 -4.91 -6.34 -11.52
CA THR A 161 -4.71 -6.17 -12.97
C THR A 161 -5.99 -5.65 -13.62
N THR A 162 -7.14 -6.24 -13.27
CA THR A 162 -8.43 -5.99 -13.91
C THR A 162 -9.57 -5.96 -12.89
N SER A 163 -10.81 -6.07 -13.36
CA SER A 163 -12.02 -6.21 -12.57
C SER A 163 -12.97 -7.23 -13.19
N ASP A 164 -13.72 -7.95 -12.37
CA ASP A 164 -14.83 -8.82 -12.80
C ASP A 164 -16.04 -8.00 -13.27
N TRP A 165 -16.09 -6.71 -12.97
CA TRP A 165 -17.13 -5.82 -13.45
C TRP A 165 -16.82 -5.32 -14.86
N PRO A 166 -17.80 -5.31 -15.76
CA PRO A 166 -17.65 -4.67 -17.07
C PRO A 166 -17.21 -3.22 -16.93
N ALA A 167 -16.40 -2.73 -17.89
CA ALA A 167 -15.88 -1.35 -17.84
C ALA A 167 -16.99 -0.30 -17.65
N SER A 168 -18.15 -0.48 -18.31
CA SER A 168 -19.31 0.41 -18.19
C SER A 168 -19.97 0.41 -16.81
N LYS A 169 -19.73 -0.61 -15.97
CA LYS A 169 -20.30 -0.74 -14.63
C LYS A 169 -19.26 -0.55 -13.52
N PHE A 170 -17.98 -0.48 -13.85
CA PHE A 170 -16.89 -0.46 -12.89
C PHE A 170 -17.06 0.63 -11.83
N GLU A 171 -17.22 1.88 -12.23
CA GLU A 171 -17.38 3.00 -11.30
C GLU A 171 -18.60 2.83 -10.38
N LYS A 172 -19.76 2.49 -10.96
CA LYS A 172 -21.00 2.30 -10.20
C LYS A 172 -20.86 1.17 -9.17
N SER A 173 -20.31 0.03 -9.58
CA SER A 173 -20.13 -1.15 -8.71
C SER A 173 -19.11 -0.90 -7.62
N LEU A 174 -18.02 -0.21 -7.95
CA LEU A 174 -16.99 0.18 -7.00
C LEU A 174 -17.56 1.13 -5.92
N ARG A 175 -18.28 2.19 -6.33
CA ARG A 175 -18.94 3.11 -5.41
C ARG A 175 -19.91 2.39 -4.47
N ALA A 176 -20.78 1.55 -5.03
CA ALA A 176 -21.74 0.77 -4.25
C ALA A 176 -21.05 -0.17 -3.25
N THR A 177 -19.99 -0.85 -3.67
CA THR A 177 -19.26 -1.77 -2.79
C THR A 177 -18.54 -1.02 -1.66
N LEU A 178 -17.83 0.06 -1.98
CA LEU A 178 -17.08 0.83 -0.99
C LEU A 178 -18.02 1.51 0.02
N SER A 179 -19.22 1.89 -0.36
CA SER A 179 -20.21 2.49 0.56
C SER A 179 -20.73 1.52 1.63
N LEU A 180 -20.59 0.21 1.42
CA LEU A 180 -20.97 -0.83 2.37
C LEU A 180 -19.85 -1.19 3.36
N ILE A 181 -18.64 -0.69 3.15
CA ILE A 181 -17.48 -0.96 4.01
C ILE A 181 -17.54 -0.03 5.23
N LYS A 182 -17.34 -0.62 6.42
CA LYS A 182 -17.33 0.13 7.69
C LYS A 182 -16.16 1.13 7.72
N PRO A 183 -16.29 2.26 8.44
CA PRO A 183 -15.23 3.26 8.53
C PRO A 183 -13.88 2.71 8.99
N SER A 184 -13.85 1.77 9.94
CA SER A 184 -12.62 1.12 10.43
C SER A 184 -11.95 0.21 9.41
N GLU A 185 -12.73 -0.32 8.47
CA GLU A 185 -12.31 -1.26 7.44
C GLU A 185 -12.07 -0.57 6.07
N ARG A 186 -12.34 0.74 5.98
CA ARG A 186 -12.32 1.50 4.73
C ARG A 186 -11.03 1.35 3.95
N LEU A 187 -11.16 1.14 2.64
CA LEU A 187 -10.05 1.26 1.71
C LEU A 187 -9.93 2.72 1.25
N ASP A 188 -8.72 3.25 1.32
CA ASP A 188 -8.43 4.66 1.02
C ASP A 188 -8.03 4.87 -0.43
N ILE A 189 -7.40 3.87 -1.03
CA ILE A 189 -6.86 3.97 -2.38
C ILE A 189 -6.78 2.58 -3.02
N GLY A 190 -6.89 2.50 -4.35
CA GLY A 190 -6.70 1.22 -5.06
C GLY A 190 -6.57 1.41 -6.55
N CYS A 191 -6.08 0.37 -7.22
CA CYS A 191 -5.80 0.38 -8.64
C CYS A 191 -6.17 -0.97 -9.29
N ALA A 192 -7.09 -0.92 -10.26
CA ALA A 192 -7.27 -1.96 -11.27
C ALA A 192 -6.67 -1.43 -12.57
N LEU A 193 -5.51 -1.95 -13.00
CA LEU A 193 -4.67 -1.34 -14.04
C LEU A 193 -5.41 -1.07 -15.36
N ASP A 194 -6.34 -1.93 -15.75
CA ASP A 194 -7.07 -1.82 -17.02
C ASP A 194 -8.47 -1.21 -16.89
N ARG A 195 -8.89 -0.82 -15.67
CA ARG A 195 -10.24 -0.26 -15.39
C ARG A 195 -10.23 1.12 -14.79
N GLY A 196 -9.25 1.42 -13.96
CA GLY A 196 -9.13 2.69 -13.25
C GLY A 196 -8.66 2.53 -11.82
N SER A 197 -8.46 3.65 -11.18
CA SER A 197 -8.01 3.73 -9.79
C SER A 197 -8.97 4.59 -8.99
N PHE A 198 -8.98 4.38 -7.68
CA PHE A 198 -9.77 5.23 -6.79
C PHE A 198 -8.93 5.78 -5.65
N GLU A 199 -9.34 6.92 -5.12
CA GLU A 199 -8.92 7.50 -3.86
C GLU A 199 -10.14 7.94 -3.08
N TYR A 200 -10.17 7.60 -1.79
CA TYR A 200 -11.13 8.14 -0.83
C TYR A 200 -10.40 9.03 0.18
N ASN A 201 -10.73 10.31 0.17
CA ASN A 201 -10.25 11.29 1.14
C ASN A 201 -11.41 12.25 1.50
N GLY A 202 -12.41 11.71 2.23
CA GLY A 202 -13.68 12.40 2.42
C GLY A 202 -14.61 12.34 1.20
N THR A 203 -14.03 12.36 0.00
CA THR A 203 -14.75 12.24 -1.29
C THR A 203 -14.10 11.13 -2.12
N LEU A 204 -14.92 10.29 -2.75
CA LEU A 204 -14.43 9.25 -3.65
C LEU A 204 -14.14 9.82 -5.04
N LYS A 205 -12.87 9.75 -5.44
CA LYS A 205 -12.39 10.10 -6.79
C LYS A 205 -12.01 8.82 -7.53
N ILE A 206 -12.37 8.75 -8.80
CA ILE A 206 -12.07 7.61 -9.67
C ILE A 206 -11.39 8.13 -10.93
N SER A 207 -10.32 7.46 -11.36
CA SER A 207 -9.63 7.78 -12.61
C SER A 207 -10.14 6.93 -13.76
N PRO A 208 -10.03 7.41 -15.02
CA PRO A 208 -10.23 6.56 -16.18
C PRO A 208 -9.09 5.55 -16.33
N PRO A 209 -9.29 4.47 -17.14
CA PRO A 209 -8.32 3.40 -17.34
C PRO A 209 -6.94 3.87 -17.81
N GLU A 210 -6.89 4.84 -18.73
CA GLU A 210 -5.64 5.32 -19.35
C GLU A 210 -4.72 6.03 -18.35
N ARG A 211 -5.25 6.42 -17.20
CA ARG A 211 -4.52 7.11 -16.13
C ARG A 211 -4.52 6.34 -14.81
N ALA A 212 -4.91 5.08 -14.83
CA ALA A 212 -5.06 4.29 -13.61
C ALA A 212 -3.78 4.28 -12.76
N LEU A 213 -2.66 3.87 -13.34
CA LEU A 213 -1.40 3.81 -12.62
C LEU A 213 -0.89 5.18 -12.19
N ALA A 214 -0.94 6.17 -13.09
CA ALA A 214 -0.48 7.53 -12.79
C ALA A 214 -1.27 8.15 -11.63
N PHE A 215 -2.59 8.07 -11.68
CA PHE A 215 -3.47 8.56 -10.63
C PHE A 215 -3.16 7.88 -9.30
N PHE A 216 -3.16 6.54 -9.28
CA PHE A 216 -2.86 5.77 -8.08
C PHE A 216 -1.52 6.14 -7.47
N PHE A 217 -0.45 6.09 -8.28
CA PHE A 217 0.91 6.30 -7.77
C PHE A 217 1.12 7.72 -7.23
N LEU A 218 0.66 8.74 -7.97
CA LEU A 218 0.81 10.13 -7.55
C LEU A 218 -0.01 10.45 -6.29
N ARG A 219 -1.22 9.89 -6.18
CA ARG A 219 -2.06 10.05 -4.98
C ARG A 219 -1.45 9.33 -3.78
N LEU A 220 -0.96 8.11 -3.97
CA LEU A 220 -0.25 7.38 -2.93
C LEU A 220 1.00 8.14 -2.46
N ALA A 221 1.84 8.61 -3.39
CA ALA A 221 3.04 9.36 -3.06
C ALA A 221 2.73 10.66 -2.28
N ASP A 222 1.69 11.38 -2.66
CA ASP A 222 1.24 12.57 -1.93
C ASP A 222 0.75 12.24 -0.52
N ARG A 223 -0.03 11.16 -0.35
CA ARG A 223 -0.48 10.69 0.97
C ARG A 223 0.68 10.22 1.85
N LEU A 224 1.64 9.47 1.29
CA LEU A 224 2.85 9.05 2.00
C LEU A 224 3.69 10.25 2.45
N ARG A 225 3.88 11.24 1.56
CA ARG A 225 4.57 12.49 1.88
C ARG A 225 3.88 13.25 3.04
N ALA A 226 2.55 13.30 3.02
CA ALA A 226 1.77 13.96 4.07
C ALA A 226 1.84 13.22 5.42
N CYS A 227 2.22 11.94 5.46
CA CYS A 227 2.44 11.22 6.71
C CYS A 227 3.64 11.73 7.51
N GLY A 228 4.59 12.43 6.88
CA GLY A 228 5.78 12.90 7.56
C GLY A 228 6.70 11.75 8.00
N THR A 229 7.34 11.89 9.15
CA THR A 229 8.18 10.85 9.76
C THR A 229 7.32 9.85 10.54
N ALA A 230 7.73 8.58 10.58
CA ALA A 230 7.10 7.60 11.45
C ALA A 230 7.21 8.04 12.92
N PRO A 231 6.19 7.78 13.75
CA PRO A 231 6.29 8.00 15.19
C PRO A 231 7.44 7.16 15.76
N ALA A 232 8.12 7.69 16.77
CA ALA A 232 9.10 6.90 17.50
C ALA A 232 8.38 5.84 18.32
N ALA A 233 8.65 4.57 18.04
CA ALA A 233 8.11 3.46 18.81
C ALA A 233 8.62 3.49 20.25
N ASP A 234 7.77 3.17 21.19
CA ASP A 234 8.14 2.99 22.60
C ASP A 234 8.74 1.58 22.79
N LEU A 235 10.05 1.48 22.74
CA LEU A 235 10.74 0.20 22.90
C LEU A 235 10.56 -0.40 24.29
N ASN A 236 10.36 0.42 25.32
CA ASN A 236 10.04 -0.10 26.67
C ASN A 236 8.68 -0.79 26.67
N ALA A 237 7.68 -0.24 25.98
CA ALA A 237 6.37 -0.89 25.86
C ALA A 237 6.47 -2.26 25.13
N TYR A 238 7.43 -2.45 24.23
CA TYR A 238 7.69 -3.75 23.61
C TYR A 238 8.39 -4.71 24.58
N LEU A 239 9.33 -4.24 25.40
CA LEU A 239 9.96 -5.05 26.47
C LEU A 239 8.93 -5.50 27.50
N ASP A 240 8.13 -4.57 28.01
CA ASP A 240 7.06 -4.87 29.00
C ASP A 240 6.04 -5.89 28.43
N GLY A 241 5.80 -5.85 27.12
CA GLY A 241 4.92 -6.80 26.43
C GLY A 241 5.46 -8.24 26.46
N MET A 242 6.79 -8.42 26.35
CA MET A 242 7.43 -9.73 26.38
C MET A 242 7.36 -10.37 27.79
N ASP A 243 7.44 -9.54 28.84
CA ASP A 243 7.36 -10.03 30.23
C ASP A 243 5.95 -10.51 30.61
N ASN A 244 4.91 -10.08 29.88
CA ASN A 244 3.53 -10.47 30.14
C ASN A 244 3.10 -11.76 29.40
N GLU A 245 3.92 -12.29 28.52
CA GLU A 245 3.69 -13.56 27.79
C GLU A 245 4.39 -14.77 28.46
N ALA A 246 5.16 -14.55 29.53
CA ALA A 246 5.82 -15.58 30.33
C ALA A 246 4.92 -16.01 31.50
#